data_360b8cc1716d5b76e9ab2d996d484cc4
#
_entry.id   360b8cc1716d5b76e9ab2d996d484cc4
#
_cell.length_a   1.000
_cell.length_b   1.000
_cell.length_c   1.000
_cell.angle_alpha   90.00
_cell.angle_beta   90.00
_cell.angle_gamma   90.00
#
_symmetry.space_group_name_H-M   'P 1'
#
loop_
_entity.id
_entity.type
_entity.pdbx_description
1 polymer ?
#
loop_
_entity_poly.entity_id
_entity_poly.type
_entity_poly.pdbx_seq_one_letter_code
_entity_poly.pdbx_strand_id
1 'polypeptide(L)'
;MQLKAFLIAILFLGAFGKGIAQHHESTDATSSDSSEMFGKVLNTGDFEFHLRSYFMHTNNVDGLLDYSAWGTGAGLGYFSPRWKGLGVGFSGFFVFRHLENNLTIADPKTGMGNRYEITLFDIHHPENNKDMDRLEEFFVSYADKKFTAWFGRHHFESPLLNASDNRLRPNLFSGFSGTYTTNSGFKISAAWLSHLISRGSLEWVPVEESLGFYSTGRNPDGSKETYTHHVSSNGIGVLGFEYQKDKLQVQSWNYLAEGIFATNFSEVTGTIAKGASKEWLYGVQGFIQQAVGEGGNSNPSKAYTLPEEKTHGIGLKSGIHYGHSELALNFLYISDQGRFLFPREWGREKFFVSMQRERFEGMGGVRALGISYDKTFIHDKLKVSLGSSYVQTPGLEDLRLNKYGLPNYLHFIGLVDYRFDGFFKGLDLQLLVAHKNEDSHKVIPLEYVINRVNMTNVNLILDYRF
;
A
#
# COMPACT_ATOMS: atom_id res chain seq x y z
N MET A 1 -11.13 -23.94 20.97
CA MET A 1 -12.21 -24.13 19.97
C MET A 1 -11.90 -23.43 18.64
N GLN A 2 -11.13 -22.34 18.66
CA GLN A 2 -10.79 -21.53 17.47
C GLN A 2 -9.84 -22.20 16.44
N LEU A 3 -8.90 -23.03 16.90
CA LEU A 3 -7.96 -23.73 15.99
C LEU A 3 -8.64 -24.81 15.12
N LYS A 4 -9.73 -25.44 15.61
CA LYS A 4 -10.51 -26.44 14.85
C LYS A 4 -11.32 -25.83 13.70
N ALA A 5 -11.83 -24.61 13.87
CA ALA A 5 -12.56 -23.89 12.80
C ALA A 5 -11.63 -23.46 11.66
N PHE A 6 -10.38 -23.11 11.96
CA PHE A 6 -9.35 -22.77 10.97
C PHE A 6 -8.92 -23.99 10.13
N LEU A 7 -8.79 -25.16 10.76
CA LEU A 7 -8.49 -26.42 10.08
C LEU A 7 -9.64 -26.92 9.18
N ILE A 8 -10.89 -26.63 9.54
CA ILE A 8 -12.07 -26.98 8.74
C ILE A 8 -12.16 -26.10 7.48
N ALA A 9 -11.77 -24.83 7.53
CA ALA A 9 -11.70 -23.96 6.35
C ALA A 9 -10.65 -24.46 5.32
N ILE A 10 -9.56 -25.05 5.77
CA ILE A 10 -8.54 -25.67 4.89
C ILE A 10 -9.07 -26.95 4.22
N LEU A 11 -9.94 -27.71 4.89
CA LEU A 11 -10.54 -28.94 4.36
C LEU A 11 -11.64 -28.68 3.29
N PHE A 12 -12.32 -27.53 3.33
CA PHE A 12 -13.31 -27.16 2.30
C PHE A 12 -12.67 -26.73 0.98
N LEU A 13 -11.41 -26.27 0.98
CA LEU A 13 -10.64 -25.96 -0.23
C LEU A 13 -10.23 -27.21 -1.05
N GLY A 14 -10.31 -28.40 -0.46
CA GLY A 14 -9.98 -29.67 -1.13
C GLY A 14 -11.03 -30.21 -2.11
N ALA A 15 -12.21 -29.59 -2.22
CA ALA A 15 -13.33 -30.11 -3.02
C ALA A 15 -13.43 -29.53 -4.45
N PHE A 16 -12.66 -28.50 -4.79
CA PHE A 16 -12.64 -27.88 -6.12
C PHE A 16 -11.35 -28.24 -6.86
N GLY A 17 -11.37 -29.39 -7.49
CA GLY A 17 -10.24 -29.91 -8.24
C GLY A 17 -10.19 -29.43 -9.69
N LYS A 18 -8.98 -29.12 -10.13
CA LYS A 18 -8.50 -28.98 -11.51
C LYS A 18 -8.99 -27.77 -12.30
N GLY A 19 -8.46 -26.60 -11.94
CA GLY A 19 -8.33 -25.48 -12.86
C GLY A 19 -6.84 -25.27 -13.22
N ILE A 20 -6.55 -25.05 -14.48
CA ILE A 20 -5.20 -24.86 -15.03
C ILE A 20 -4.74 -23.45 -14.69
N ALA A 21 -3.71 -23.31 -13.87
CA ALA A 21 -3.07 -22.02 -13.63
C ALA A 21 -2.25 -21.62 -14.88
N GLN A 22 -2.58 -20.49 -15.49
CA GLN A 22 -1.76 -19.88 -16.52
C GLN A 22 -1.13 -18.57 -16.03
N HIS A 23 0.18 -18.48 -16.21
CA HIS A 23 0.95 -17.26 -16.03
C HIS A 23 0.62 -16.28 -17.16
N HIS A 24 0.47 -15.01 -16.83
CA HIS A 24 0.36 -13.92 -17.79
C HIS A 24 1.69 -13.72 -18.56
N GLU A 25 1.84 -14.40 -19.69
CA GLU A 25 2.74 -14.00 -20.75
C GLU A 25 1.89 -13.55 -21.95
N SER A 26 2.17 -12.33 -22.44
CA SER A 26 1.50 -11.73 -23.57
C SER A 26 1.83 -12.50 -24.88
N THR A 27 0.86 -13.22 -25.45
CA THR A 27 0.99 -13.81 -26.79
C THR A 27 0.25 -12.98 -27.83
N ASP A 28 0.96 -12.68 -28.91
CA ASP A 28 0.47 -12.02 -30.13
C ASP A 28 -0.54 -12.93 -30.86
N ALA A 29 -1.70 -12.39 -31.23
CA ALA A 29 -2.67 -13.06 -32.09
C ALA A 29 -2.87 -12.34 -33.41
N THR A 30 -2.78 -13.08 -34.50
CA THR A 30 -3.02 -12.67 -35.89
C THR A 30 -4.51 -12.81 -36.27
N SER A 31 -4.95 -11.95 -37.18
CA SER A 31 -6.33 -11.60 -37.57
C SER A 31 -7.22 -12.68 -38.20
N SER A 32 -8.53 -12.68 -37.89
CA SER A 32 -9.64 -13.23 -38.67
C SER A 32 -10.98 -12.51 -38.37
N ASP A 33 -11.99 -12.75 -39.20
CA ASP A 33 -13.25 -12.09 -39.50
C ASP A 33 -14.12 -11.61 -38.32
N SER A 34 -14.78 -10.43 -38.45
CA SER A 34 -15.26 -9.60 -37.35
C SER A 34 -16.46 -10.08 -36.51
N SER A 35 -17.37 -10.89 -37.00
CA SER A 35 -18.56 -11.36 -36.26
C SER A 35 -18.33 -12.69 -35.51
N GLU A 36 -17.60 -13.62 -36.10
CA GLU A 36 -17.12 -14.81 -35.40
C GLU A 36 -16.09 -14.47 -34.33
N MET A 37 -15.36 -13.38 -34.53
CA MET A 37 -14.33 -12.91 -33.64
C MET A 37 -14.90 -12.32 -32.33
N PHE A 38 -16.07 -11.64 -32.37
CA PHE A 38 -16.69 -11.10 -31.15
C PHE A 38 -17.15 -12.21 -30.20
N GLY A 39 -17.68 -13.30 -30.76
CA GLY A 39 -18.05 -14.50 -29.98
C GLY A 39 -16.82 -15.26 -29.43
N LYS A 40 -15.71 -15.33 -30.20
CA LYS A 40 -14.43 -15.91 -29.76
C LYS A 40 -13.75 -15.05 -28.70
N VAL A 41 -13.79 -13.74 -28.83
CA VAL A 41 -13.22 -12.79 -27.87
C VAL A 41 -13.86 -12.93 -26.50
N LEU A 42 -15.16 -13.12 -26.42
CA LEU A 42 -15.86 -13.37 -25.16
C LEU A 42 -15.62 -14.78 -24.58
N ASN A 43 -15.30 -15.76 -25.45
CA ASN A 43 -15.12 -17.15 -25.04
C ASN A 43 -13.67 -17.52 -24.64
N THR A 44 -12.68 -16.63 -24.84
CA THR A 44 -11.27 -16.90 -24.55
C THR A 44 -10.64 -15.87 -23.62
N GLY A 45 -11.44 -15.08 -22.90
CA GLY A 45 -10.95 -14.14 -21.88
C GLY A 45 -10.41 -14.84 -20.64
N ASP A 46 -9.57 -14.12 -19.90
CA ASP A 46 -8.98 -14.60 -18.67
C ASP A 46 -9.97 -14.37 -17.51
N PHE A 47 -10.24 -15.43 -16.77
CA PHE A 47 -10.97 -15.35 -15.50
C PHE A 47 -9.98 -15.43 -14.36
N GLU A 48 -10.06 -14.47 -13.47
CA GLU A 48 -9.28 -14.47 -12.24
C GLU A 48 -10.19 -14.77 -11.05
N PHE A 49 -9.79 -15.72 -10.24
CA PHE A 49 -10.38 -15.96 -8.92
C PHE A 49 -9.36 -15.66 -7.84
N HIS A 50 -9.77 -14.88 -6.86
CA HIS A 50 -8.95 -14.49 -5.72
C HIS A 50 -9.67 -14.78 -4.41
N LEU A 51 -9.05 -15.57 -3.54
CA LEU A 51 -9.51 -15.81 -2.17
C LEU A 51 -8.42 -15.41 -1.21
N ARG A 52 -8.75 -14.53 -0.25
CA ARG A 52 -7.81 -14.09 0.79
C ARG A 52 -8.46 -14.17 2.17
N SER A 53 -7.87 -14.93 3.07
CA SER A 53 -8.25 -14.97 4.48
C SER A 53 -7.20 -14.23 5.30
N TYR A 54 -7.64 -13.30 6.14
CA TYR A 54 -6.76 -12.39 6.87
C TYR A 54 -7.18 -12.31 8.34
N PHE A 55 -6.33 -12.83 9.21
CA PHE A 55 -6.40 -12.61 10.65
C PHE A 55 -5.42 -11.52 11.05
N MET A 56 -5.88 -10.58 11.88
CA MET A 56 -5.06 -9.50 12.43
C MET A 56 -5.35 -9.34 13.92
N HIS A 57 -4.28 -9.13 14.70
CA HIS A 57 -4.36 -8.87 16.13
C HIS A 57 -3.35 -7.80 16.53
N THR A 58 -3.81 -6.79 17.25
CA THR A 58 -2.96 -5.78 17.89
C THR A 58 -3.05 -5.95 19.40
N ASN A 59 -1.93 -6.30 20.02
CA ASN A 59 -1.74 -6.32 21.45
C ASN A 59 -1.07 -5.01 21.87
N ASN A 60 -1.73 -4.24 22.72
CA ASN A 60 -1.27 -2.97 23.28
C ASN A 60 -0.61 -3.19 24.65
N VAL A 61 -0.11 -2.11 25.26
CA VAL A 61 0.42 -2.14 26.61
C VAL A 61 -0.69 -2.46 27.63
N ASP A 62 -0.33 -3.11 28.72
CA ASP A 62 -1.27 -3.54 29.77
C ASP A 62 -2.22 -2.43 30.22
N GLY A 63 -3.49 -2.76 30.24
CA GLY A 63 -4.57 -1.87 30.67
C GLY A 63 -5.12 -0.95 29.57
N LEU A 64 -4.67 -1.07 28.33
CA LEU A 64 -5.32 -0.56 27.13
C LEU A 64 -6.03 -1.68 26.37
N LEU A 65 -6.99 -1.36 25.52
CA LEU A 65 -7.72 -2.35 24.73
C LEU A 65 -6.85 -2.97 23.66
N ASP A 66 -6.93 -4.29 23.52
CA ASP A 66 -6.44 -5.06 22.40
C ASP A 66 -7.52 -5.20 21.33
N TYR A 67 -7.10 -5.34 20.09
CA TYR A 67 -7.99 -5.44 18.94
C TYR A 67 -7.69 -6.67 18.11
N SER A 68 -8.73 -7.33 17.61
CA SER A 68 -8.59 -8.48 16.72
C SER A 68 -9.66 -8.46 15.65
N ALA A 69 -9.33 -8.95 14.48
CA ALA A 69 -10.30 -9.21 13.42
C ALA A 69 -9.86 -10.37 12.54
N TRP A 70 -10.83 -11.10 12.04
CA TRP A 70 -10.63 -12.13 11.02
C TRP A 70 -11.71 -12.02 9.97
N GLY A 71 -11.30 -11.88 8.73
CA GLY A 71 -12.18 -11.85 7.57
C GLY A 71 -11.63 -12.67 6.42
N THR A 72 -12.50 -13.07 5.51
CA THR A 72 -12.14 -13.71 4.25
C THR A 72 -12.78 -12.91 3.12
N GLY A 73 -12.00 -12.61 2.10
CA GLY A 73 -12.47 -11.97 0.89
C GLY A 73 -12.42 -12.95 -0.28
N ALA A 74 -13.38 -12.85 -1.17
CA ALA A 74 -13.46 -13.60 -2.42
C ALA A 74 -13.70 -12.64 -3.58
N GLY A 75 -12.88 -12.71 -4.61
CA GLY A 75 -12.98 -11.90 -5.81
C GLY A 75 -13.12 -12.74 -7.07
N LEU A 76 -13.81 -12.18 -8.03
CA LEU A 76 -13.93 -12.73 -9.39
C LEU A 76 -13.70 -11.59 -10.37
N GLY A 77 -12.84 -11.83 -11.36
CA GLY A 77 -12.56 -10.92 -12.46
C GLY A 77 -12.69 -11.60 -13.81
N TYR A 78 -12.98 -10.79 -14.82
CA TYR A 78 -12.92 -11.17 -16.22
C TYR A 78 -12.18 -10.09 -17.02
N PHE A 79 -11.20 -10.50 -17.79
CA PHE A 79 -10.39 -9.64 -18.65
C PHE A 79 -10.44 -10.18 -20.08
N SER A 80 -10.97 -9.37 -20.99
CA SER A 80 -11.15 -9.81 -22.38
C SER A 80 -9.81 -9.95 -23.11
N PRO A 81 -9.72 -10.85 -24.09
CA PRO A 81 -8.62 -10.80 -25.05
C PRO A 81 -8.58 -9.45 -25.76
N ARG A 82 -7.44 -9.08 -26.28
CA ARG A 82 -7.26 -7.80 -26.99
C ARG A 82 -7.72 -7.92 -28.44
N TRP A 83 -8.69 -7.10 -28.83
CA TRP A 83 -9.09 -6.93 -30.21
C TRP A 83 -8.47 -5.66 -30.78
N LYS A 84 -7.54 -5.77 -31.72
CA LYS A 84 -6.78 -4.65 -32.29
C LYS A 84 -6.16 -3.75 -31.20
N GLY A 85 -5.66 -4.35 -30.14
CA GLY A 85 -5.10 -3.64 -28.97
C GLY A 85 -6.11 -3.25 -27.89
N LEU A 86 -7.41 -3.22 -28.18
CA LEU A 86 -8.46 -2.89 -27.21
C LEU A 86 -8.83 -4.09 -26.33
N GLY A 87 -9.04 -3.85 -25.06
CA GLY A 87 -9.54 -4.84 -24.10
C GLY A 87 -10.44 -4.17 -23.07
N VAL A 88 -11.27 -4.98 -22.41
CA VAL A 88 -12.09 -4.57 -21.28
C VAL A 88 -11.83 -5.47 -20.09
N GLY A 89 -11.96 -4.94 -18.91
CA GLY A 89 -11.85 -5.72 -17.68
C GLY A 89 -12.87 -5.27 -16.67
N PHE A 90 -13.35 -6.22 -15.88
CA PHE A 90 -14.12 -5.94 -14.68
C PHE A 90 -13.81 -6.97 -13.60
N SER A 91 -13.84 -6.53 -12.34
CA SER A 91 -13.71 -7.42 -11.19
C SER A 91 -14.56 -6.92 -10.03
N GLY A 92 -14.98 -7.85 -9.20
CA GLY A 92 -15.69 -7.57 -7.96
C GLY A 92 -15.09 -8.38 -6.81
N PHE A 93 -15.29 -7.90 -5.60
CA PHE A 93 -14.74 -8.53 -4.40
C PHE A 93 -15.74 -8.46 -3.25
N PHE A 94 -15.95 -9.59 -2.58
CA PHE A 94 -16.82 -9.73 -1.42
C PHE A 94 -15.98 -10.00 -0.19
N VAL A 95 -16.36 -9.45 0.96
CA VAL A 95 -15.69 -9.69 2.23
C VAL A 95 -16.67 -10.25 3.25
N PHE A 96 -16.25 -11.30 3.92
CA PHE A 96 -16.97 -11.94 5.01
C PHE A 96 -16.22 -11.72 6.32
N ARG A 97 -16.88 -11.16 7.32
CA ARG A 97 -16.35 -11.01 8.68
C ARG A 97 -16.67 -12.28 9.47
N HIS A 98 -15.63 -12.91 10.01
CA HIS A 98 -15.78 -14.14 10.81
C HIS A 98 -15.77 -13.85 12.30
N LEU A 99 -14.76 -13.10 12.75
CA LEU A 99 -14.57 -12.77 14.15
C LEU A 99 -14.03 -11.34 14.26
N GLU A 100 -14.39 -10.72 15.38
CA GLU A 100 -13.82 -9.43 15.76
C GLU A 100 -13.82 -9.31 17.29
N ASN A 101 -12.92 -8.49 17.83
CA ASN A 101 -12.87 -8.11 19.21
C ASN A 101 -12.59 -6.61 19.30
N ASN A 102 -13.45 -5.88 19.98
CA ASN A 102 -13.36 -4.44 20.22
C ASN A 102 -13.32 -3.56 18.95
N LEU A 103 -13.75 -4.07 17.78
CA LEU A 103 -13.57 -3.38 16.49
C LEU A 103 -14.16 -1.96 16.49
N THR A 104 -15.34 -1.79 17.11
CA THR A 104 -16.09 -0.52 17.17
C THR A 104 -15.94 0.20 18.51
N ILE A 105 -15.21 -0.38 19.46
CA ILE A 105 -15.11 0.12 20.81
C ILE A 105 -13.87 1.01 20.95
N ALA A 106 -14.08 2.24 21.42
CA ALA A 106 -12.99 3.11 21.81
C ALA A 106 -12.43 2.68 23.19
N ASP A 107 -11.12 2.77 23.34
CA ASP A 107 -10.45 2.50 24.61
C ASP A 107 -10.95 3.47 25.70
N PRO A 108 -11.41 2.98 26.85
CA PRO A 108 -12.05 3.81 27.87
C PRO A 108 -11.11 4.79 28.57
N LYS A 109 -9.78 4.57 28.53
CA LYS A 109 -8.78 5.47 29.12
C LYS A 109 -8.35 6.58 28.20
N THR A 110 -8.31 6.28 26.88
CA THR A 110 -7.75 7.19 25.89
C THR A 110 -8.80 7.79 24.96
N GLY A 111 -9.99 7.19 24.87
CA GLY A 111 -11.01 7.56 23.88
C GLY A 111 -10.64 7.20 22.43
N MET A 112 -9.49 6.53 22.21
CA MET A 112 -9.01 6.17 20.88
C MET A 112 -9.62 4.85 20.41
N GLY A 113 -10.05 4.81 19.16
CA GLY A 113 -10.61 3.60 18.54
C GLY A 113 -9.57 2.70 17.89
N ASN A 114 -10.06 1.63 17.28
CA ASN A 114 -9.30 0.71 16.45
C ASN A 114 -8.60 1.45 15.31
N ARG A 115 -7.40 0.99 14.92
CA ARG A 115 -6.59 1.63 13.88
C ARG A 115 -6.29 0.72 12.70
N TYR A 116 -6.05 -0.57 12.95
CA TYR A 116 -5.53 -1.48 11.92
C TYR A 116 -6.59 -2.48 11.45
N GLU A 117 -7.26 -3.16 12.37
CA GLU A 117 -8.17 -4.26 12.11
C GLU A 117 -9.44 -3.81 11.39
N ILE A 118 -9.93 -2.61 11.72
CA ILE A 118 -11.09 -2.00 11.07
C ILE A 118 -10.90 -1.84 9.56
N THR A 119 -9.66 -1.63 9.10
CA THR A 119 -9.34 -1.48 7.68
C THR A 119 -9.39 -2.79 6.87
N LEU A 120 -9.70 -3.92 7.52
CA LEU A 120 -10.07 -5.16 6.81
C LEU A 120 -11.49 -5.08 6.24
N PHE A 121 -12.35 -4.27 6.84
CA PHE A 121 -13.79 -4.21 6.55
C PHE A 121 -14.18 -2.84 5.99
N ASP A 122 -15.31 -2.30 6.46
CA ASP A 122 -15.78 -0.97 6.09
C ASP A 122 -15.51 0.02 7.23
N ILE A 123 -14.60 0.96 7.01
CA ILE A 123 -14.23 1.97 8.01
C ILE A 123 -15.33 3.00 8.26
N HIS A 124 -16.23 3.21 7.29
CA HIS A 124 -17.34 4.15 7.40
C HIS A 124 -18.51 3.56 8.17
N HIS A 125 -18.72 2.25 8.02
CA HIS A 125 -19.78 1.49 8.66
C HIS A 125 -19.20 0.25 9.34
N PRO A 126 -18.45 0.43 10.46
CA PRO A 126 -17.75 -0.68 11.12
C PRO A 126 -18.68 -1.74 11.72
N GLU A 127 -19.96 -1.42 11.92
CA GLU A 127 -21.02 -2.36 12.31
C GLU A 127 -21.53 -3.22 11.15
N ASN A 128 -21.26 -2.84 9.88
CA ASN A 128 -21.64 -3.63 8.71
C ASN A 128 -20.91 -4.97 8.71
N ASN A 129 -21.66 -6.06 8.64
CA ASN A 129 -21.14 -7.42 8.63
C ASN A 129 -21.76 -8.30 7.54
N LYS A 130 -22.58 -7.74 6.64
CA LYS A 130 -23.35 -8.48 5.63
C LYS A 130 -23.02 -8.03 4.21
N ASP A 131 -23.10 -6.74 3.95
CA ASP A 131 -23.04 -6.18 2.58
C ASP A 131 -21.68 -5.52 2.35
N MET A 132 -20.62 -6.34 2.30
CA MET A 132 -19.25 -5.86 2.12
C MET A 132 -18.70 -6.25 0.75
N ASP A 133 -19.50 -6.02 -0.28
CA ASP A 133 -19.12 -6.18 -1.69
C ASP A 133 -18.71 -4.85 -2.30
N ARG A 134 -17.84 -4.90 -3.30
CA ARG A 134 -17.49 -3.76 -4.11
C ARG A 134 -17.10 -4.16 -5.54
N LEU A 135 -17.49 -3.31 -6.49
CA LEU A 135 -16.92 -3.34 -7.83
C LEU A 135 -15.50 -2.78 -7.77
N GLU A 136 -14.49 -3.61 -8.03
CA GLU A 136 -13.10 -3.20 -7.97
C GLU A 136 -12.67 -2.57 -9.29
N GLU A 137 -12.59 -3.34 -10.34
CA GLU A 137 -12.16 -2.87 -11.64
C GLU A 137 -13.32 -2.77 -12.60
N PHE A 138 -13.29 -1.75 -13.44
CA PHE A 138 -14.19 -1.59 -14.58
C PHE A 138 -13.55 -0.61 -15.56
N PHE A 139 -12.90 -1.13 -16.60
CA PHE A 139 -12.10 -0.31 -17.48
C PHE A 139 -12.12 -0.79 -18.94
N VAL A 140 -11.80 0.16 -19.83
CA VAL A 140 -11.36 -0.11 -21.19
C VAL A 140 -9.86 0.15 -21.25
N SER A 141 -9.12 -0.73 -21.91
CA SER A 141 -7.67 -0.60 -22.09
C SER A 141 -7.29 -0.70 -23.55
N TYR A 142 -6.15 -0.11 -23.88
CA TYR A 142 -5.46 -0.27 -25.16
C TYR A 142 -4.01 -0.65 -24.89
N ALA A 143 -3.48 -1.60 -25.65
CA ALA A 143 -2.06 -1.87 -25.65
C ALA A 143 -1.58 -2.31 -27.02
N ASP A 144 -0.42 -1.79 -27.39
CA ASP A 144 0.40 -2.28 -28.49
C ASP A 144 1.84 -2.54 -27.99
N LYS A 145 2.81 -2.65 -28.92
CA LYS A 145 4.22 -2.96 -28.57
C LYS A 145 4.90 -1.88 -27.71
N LYS A 146 4.42 -0.64 -27.74
CA LYS A 146 5.07 0.51 -27.10
C LYS A 146 4.19 1.31 -26.19
N PHE A 147 2.90 1.23 -26.36
CA PHE A 147 1.94 2.06 -25.66
C PHE A 147 0.89 1.21 -24.96
N THR A 148 0.64 1.49 -23.69
CA THR A 148 -0.47 0.95 -22.92
C THR A 148 -1.27 2.10 -22.35
N ALA A 149 -2.59 1.99 -22.34
CA ALA A 149 -3.47 2.95 -21.69
C ALA A 149 -4.69 2.25 -21.11
N TRP A 150 -5.29 2.84 -20.10
CA TRP A 150 -6.58 2.45 -19.57
C TRP A 150 -7.43 3.67 -19.21
N PHE A 151 -8.72 3.48 -19.24
CA PHE A 151 -9.73 4.45 -18.81
C PHE A 151 -10.80 3.74 -18.01
N GLY A 152 -11.09 4.24 -16.81
CA GLY A 152 -12.03 3.68 -15.87
C GLY A 152 -11.40 3.35 -14.52
N ARG A 153 -11.91 2.33 -13.85
CA ARG A 153 -11.47 1.86 -12.51
C ARG A 153 -10.43 0.77 -12.67
N HIS A 154 -9.23 0.99 -12.15
CA HIS A 154 -8.12 0.05 -12.33
C HIS A 154 -7.04 0.22 -11.28
N HIS A 155 -6.15 -0.75 -11.18
CA HIS A 155 -4.92 -0.64 -10.42
C HIS A 155 -4.00 0.44 -10.98
N PHE A 156 -3.40 1.24 -10.10
CA PHE A 156 -2.35 2.18 -10.45
C PHE A 156 -1.16 1.99 -9.50
N GLU A 157 0.05 1.87 -10.05
CA GLU A 157 1.26 1.63 -9.28
C GLU A 157 2.33 2.67 -9.57
N SER A 158 2.80 3.29 -8.50
CA SER A 158 3.94 4.20 -8.46
C SER A 158 4.54 4.23 -7.05
N PRO A 159 5.66 4.92 -6.80
CA PRO A 159 6.27 4.97 -5.47
C PRO A 159 5.38 5.49 -4.35
N LEU A 160 4.48 6.45 -4.62
CA LEU A 160 3.63 7.07 -3.59
C LEU A 160 2.14 6.75 -3.77
N LEU A 161 1.64 6.68 -5.02
CA LEU A 161 0.29 6.22 -5.35
C LEU A 161 0.35 4.75 -5.72
N ASN A 162 -0.28 3.89 -4.92
CA ASN A 162 -0.22 2.44 -5.16
C ASN A 162 -1.35 1.69 -4.47
N ALA A 163 -1.52 0.43 -4.88
CA ALA A 163 -2.53 -0.46 -4.33
C ALA A 163 -2.39 -0.68 -2.82
N SER A 164 -1.17 -0.55 -2.26
CA SER A 164 -0.91 -0.79 -0.83
C SER A 164 -1.56 -2.10 -0.35
N ASP A 165 -1.42 -3.17 -1.16
CA ASP A 165 -2.12 -4.46 -0.99
C ASP A 165 -1.62 -5.22 0.25
N ASN A 166 -2.02 -4.74 1.41
CA ASN A 166 -1.66 -5.29 2.71
C ASN A 166 -2.88 -5.46 3.65
N ARG A 167 -4.05 -5.65 3.04
CA ARG A 167 -5.34 -5.97 3.70
C ARG A 167 -6.09 -7.00 2.87
N LEU A 168 -7.38 -7.13 3.08
CA LEU A 168 -8.22 -8.01 2.26
C LEU A 168 -8.37 -7.48 0.82
N ARG A 169 -8.32 -6.16 0.65
CA ARG A 169 -8.55 -5.48 -0.64
C ARG A 169 -7.46 -4.43 -0.88
N PRO A 170 -7.13 -4.14 -2.14
CA PRO A 170 -6.22 -3.06 -2.52
C PRO A 170 -6.89 -1.69 -2.53
N ASN A 171 -6.09 -0.62 -2.63
CA ASN A 171 -6.55 0.66 -3.15
C ASN A 171 -6.62 0.57 -4.67
N LEU A 172 -7.63 1.21 -5.25
CA LEU A 172 -7.80 1.31 -6.70
C LEU A 172 -8.14 2.75 -7.09
N PHE A 173 -7.89 3.09 -8.35
CA PHE A 173 -8.07 4.44 -8.87
C PHE A 173 -8.96 4.44 -10.10
N SER A 174 -9.67 5.54 -10.32
CA SER A 174 -10.48 5.76 -11.50
C SER A 174 -10.04 7.03 -12.22
N GLY A 175 -9.86 6.91 -13.52
CA GLY A 175 -9.41 8.01 -14.36
C GLY A 175 -8.85 7.51 -15.68
N PHE A 176 -7.83 8.19 -16.14
CA PHE A 176 -7.06 7.83 -17.33
C PHE A 176 -5.58 7.64 -16.96
N SER A 177 -4.94 6.64 -17.53
CA SER A 177 -3.49 6.47 -17.47
C SER A 177 -2.96 5.93 -18.80
N GLY A 178 -1.74 6.32 -19.14
CA GLY A 178 -1.03 5.80 -20.29
C GLY A 178 0.46 5.69 -20.02
N THR A 179 1.10 4.68 -20.59
CA THR A 179 2.56 4.44 -20.53
C THR A 179 3.10 4.20 -21.92
N TYR A 180 4.13 4.94 -22.28
CA TYR A 180 4.88 4.75 -23.52
C TYR A 180 6.27 4.18 -23.18
N THR A 181 6.63 3.08 -23.84
CA THR A 181 7.93 2.41 -23.67
C THR A 181 8.74 2.53 -24.96
N THR A 182 9.94 3.09 -24.85
CA THR A 182 10.87 3.20 -25.97
C THR A 182 11.67 1.91 -26.18
N ASN A 183 12.26 1.75 -27.36
CA ASN A 183 13.15 0.61 -27.64
C ASN A 183 14.43 0.60 -26.77
N SER A 184 14.80 1.73 -26.17
CA SER A 184 15.97 1.88 -25.28
C SER A 184 15.66 1.58 -23.81
N GLY A 185 14.43 1.13 -23.47
CA GLY A 185 14.04 0.81 -22.09
C GLY A 185 13.55 2.03 -21.28
N PHE A 186 13.39 3.20 -21.89
CA PHE A 186 12.72 4.33 -21.27
C PHE A 186 11.21 4.13 -21.25
N LYS A 187 10.58 4.36 -20.08
CA LYS A 187 9.13 4.42 -19.92
C LYS A 187 8.72 5.82 -19.49
N ILE A 188 7.67 6.33 -20.10
CA ILE A 188 7.03 7.60 -19.74
C ILE A 188 5.59 7.28 -19.42
N SER A 189 5.16 7.57 -18.22
CA SER A 189 3.80 7.33 -17.74
C SER A 189 3.12 8.65 -17.42
N ALA A 190 1.86 8.79 -17.81
CA ALA A 190 1.04 9.94 -17.46
C ALA A 190 -0.35 9.47 -17.01
N ALA A 191 -0.90 10.11 -15.98
CA ALA A 191 -2.25 9.80 -15.50
C ALA A 191 -2.98 11.05 -14.99
N TRP A 192 -4.31 10.99 -15.05
CA TRP A 192 -5.22 11.85 -14.31
C TRP A 192 -6.23 10.96 -13.60
N LEU A 193 -6.21 11.00 -12.26
CA LEU A 193 -6.99 10.16 -11.38
C LEU A 193 -7.99 11.03 -10.62
N SER A 194 -9.27 10.84 -10.87
CA SER A 194 -10.36 11.68 -10.32
C SER A 194 -11.07 11.06 -9.12
N HIS A 195 -11.07 9.73 -9.03
CA HIS A 195 -11.73 8.99 -7.94
C HIS A 195 -10.83 7.87 -7.47
N LEU A 196 -11.08 7.40 -6.26
CA LEU A 196 -10.44 6.20 -5.72
C LEU A 196 -11.38 5.44 -4.79
N ILE A 197 -11.02 4.19 -4.52
CA ILE A 197 -11.56 3.40 -3.44
C ILE A 197 -10.40 2.93 -2.57
N SER A 198 -10.44 3.25 -1.28
CA SER A 198 -9.39 2.82 -0.37
C SER A 198 -9.61 1.38 0.08
N ARG A 199 -8.54 0.72 0.54
CA ARG A 199 -8.58 -0.67 1.02
C ARG A 199 -9.57 -0.97 2.15
N GLY A 200 -9.92 0.04 2.95
CA GLY A 200 -10.88 -0.07 4.06
C GLY A 200 -12.24 0.54 3.76
N SER A 201 -12.57 0.79 2.47
CA SER A 201 -13.84 1.37 2.05
C SER A 201 -14.55 0.46 1.05
N LEU A 202 -15.87 0.61 0.93
CA LEU A 202 -16.72 -0.05 -0.05
C LEU A 202 -17.11 0.88 -1.21
N GLU A 203 -16.90 2.18 -1.06
CA GLU A 203 -17.39 3.18 -1.98
C GLU A 203 -16.28 3.86 -2.77
N TRP A 204 -16.56 4.11 -4.05
CA TRP A 204 -15.77 4.96 -4.91
C TRP A 204 -16.12 6.42 -4.64
N VAL A 205 -15.12 7.19 -4.25
CA VAL A 205 -15.29 8.62 -3.92
C VAL A 205 -14.37 9.50 -4.78
N PRO A 206 -14.73 10.77 -5.03
CA PRO A 206 -13.81 11.74 -5.56
C PRO A 206 -12.53 11.84 -4.72
N VAL A 207 -11.43 12.26 -5.35
CA VAL A 207 -10.14 12.42 -4.66
C VAL A 207 -10.25 13.27 -3.40
N GLU A 208 -10.98 14.39 -3.46
CA GLU A 208 -11.21 15.31 -2.35
C GLU A 208 -11.91 14.67 -1.15
N GLU A 209 -12.91 13.80 -1.40
CA GLU A 209 -13.69 13.13 -0.37
C GLU A 209 -12.92 11.96 0.28
N SER A 210 -11.85 11.50 -0.34
CA SER A 210 -11.03 10.42 0.19
C SER A 210 -10.12 10.85 1.35
N LEU A 211 -9.88 12.14 1.50
CA LEU A 211 -8.99 12.69 2.52
C LEU A 211 -9.65 12.66 3.90
N GLY A 212 -8.99 11.99 4.85
CA GLY A 212 -9.49 11.89 6.22
C GLY A 212 -10.36 10.67 6.51
N PHE A 213 -10.36 9.65 5.64
CA PHE A 213 -10.93 8.33 5.95
C PHE A 213 -10.20 7.66 7.11
N TYR A 214 -8.89 7.88 7.20
CA TYR A 214 -8.10 7.47 8.35
C TYR A 214 -7.93 8.63 9.34
N SER A 215 -7.31 8.36 10.48
CA SER A 215 -7.06 9.38 11.52
C SER A 215 -6.41 10.64 10.94
N THR A 216 -7.04 11.79 11.12
CA THR A 216 -6.61 13.07 10.58
C THR A 216 -5.44 13.71 11.34
N GLY A 217 -5.27 13.39 12.63
CA GLY A 217 -4.20 13.98 13.45
C GLY A 217 -4.55 15.33 14.04
N ARG A 218 -3.55 16.19 14.21
CA ARG A 218 -3.67 17.51 14.82
C ARG A 218 -3.06 18.61 13.95
N ASN A 219 -3.61 19.79 14.05
CA ASN A 219 -3.10 21.02 13.48
C ASN A 219 -1.82 21.49 14.20
N PRO A 220 -1.02 22.40 13.62
CA PRO A 220 0.15 22.98 14.28
C PRO A 220 -0.15 23.76 15.57
N ASP A 221 -1.37 24.19 15.81
CA ASP A 221 -1.83 24.80 17.06
C ASP A 221 -2.25 23.78 18.13
N GLY A 222 -2.23 22.47 17.80
CA GLY A 222 -2.64 21.36 18.67
C GLY A 222 -4.11 20.99 18.58
N SER A 223 -4.95 21.77 17.90
CA SER A 223 -6.35 21.40 17.67
C SER A 223 -6.45 20.17 16.77
N LYS A 224 -7.55 19.44 16.82
CA LYS A 224 -7.83 18.33 15.92
C LYS A 224 -7.98 18.88 14.49
N GLU A 225 -7.32 18.25 13.51
CA GLU A 225 -7.53 18.59 12.11
C GLU A 225 -8.97 18.29 11.65
N THR A 226 -9.53 19.17 10.84
CA THR A 226 -10.92 19.12 10.38
C THR A 226 -11.05 19.27 8.87
N TYR A 227 -10.05 18.83 8.11
CA TYR A 227 -10.06 18.94 6.64
C TYR A 227 -11.01 17.94 5.96
N THR A 228 -11.45 16.87 6.64
CA THR A 228 -12.39 15.88 6.09
C THR A 228 -13.65 16.56 5.57
N HIS A 229 -14.04 16.30 4.31
CA HIS A 229 -15.15 16.93 3.57
C HIS A 229 -15.04 18.46 3.39
N HIS A 230 -13.84 19.02 3.56
CA HIS A 230 -13.61 20.46 3.38
C HIS A 230 -12.55 20.78 2.33
N VAL A 231 -11.79 19.78 1.90
CA VAL A 231 -10.77 19.93 0.85
C VAL A 231 -11.46 19.95 -0.51
N SER A 232 -10.96 20.78 -1.43
CA SER A 232 -11.39 20.82 -2.82
C SER A 232 -10.25 20.40 -3.75
N SER A 233 -10.55 19.47 -4.67
CA SER A 233 -9.61 18.98 -5.69
C SER A 233 -10.34 18.19 -6.77
N ASN A 234 -10.06 18.45 -8.05
CA ASN A 234 -10.61 17.68 -9.15
C ASN A 234 -9.86 16.37 -9.44
N GLY A 235 -8.71 16.16 -8.80
CA GLY A 235 -7.95 14.93 -9.01
C GLY A 235 -6.44 15.04 -8.81
N ILE A 236 -5.76 13.98 -9.21
CA ILE A 236 -4.31 13.83 -9.10
C ILE A 236 -3.72 13.65 -10.49
N GLY A 237 -2.92 14.62 -10.92
CA GLY A 237 -2.06 14.50 -12.10
C GLY A 237 -0.78 13.75 -11.75
N VAL A 238 -0.37 12.80 -12.58
CA VAL A 238 0.87 12.04 -12.41
C VAL A 238 1.68 12.06 -13.70
N LEU A 239 3.00 12.26 -13.57
CA LEU A 239 3.97 12.13 -14.66
C LEU A 239 5.18 11.36 -14.15
N GLY A 240 5.39 10.16 -14.71
CA GLY A 240 6.46 9.24 -14.35
C GLY A 240 7.48 9.05 -15.46
N PHE A 241 8.74 8.95 -15.09
CA PHE A 241 9.86 8.59 -15.96
C PHE A 241 10.60 7.43 -15.31
N GLU A 242 10.78 6.34 -16.04
CA GLU A 242 11.52 5.17 -15.59
C GLU A 242 12.54 4.79 -16.66
N TYR A 243 13.71 4.37 -16.22
CA TYR A 243 14.76 3.83 -17.07
C TYR A 243 15.40 2.65 -16.37
N GLN A 244 15.50 1.55 -17.11
CA GLN A 244 16.19 0.37 -16.64
C GLN A 244 17.20 -0.06 -17.70
N LYS A 245 18.45 -0.23 -17.27
CA LYS A 245 19.50 -0.79 -18.10
C LYS A 245 20.41 -1.65 -17.24
N ASP A 246 20.58 -2.90 -17.63
CA ASP A 246 21.33 -3.91 -16.89
C ASP A 246 20.84 -3.97 -15.42
N LYS A 247 21.69 -3.60 -14.49
CA LYS A 247 21.43 -3.59 -13.04
C LYS A 247 21.13 -2.19 -12.47
N LEU A 248 21.05 -1.18 -13.31
CA LEU A 248 20.72 0.19 -12.93
C LEU A 248 19.24 0.44 -13.20
N GLN A 249 18.54 0.98 -12.20
CA GLN A 249 17.18 1.48 -12.30
C GLN A 249 17.16 2.95 -11.86
N VAL A 250 16.51 3.78 -12.66
CA VAL A 250 16.30 5.20 -12.37
C VAL A 250 14.83 5.51 -12.56
N GLN A 251 14.21 6.17 -11.61
CA GLN A 251 12.84 6.65 -11.75
C GLN A 251 12.67 8.05 -11.18
N SER A 252 11.74 8.81 -11.76
CA SER A 252 11.31 10.11 -11.26
C SER A 252 9.83 10.28 -11.51
N TRP A 253 9.09 10.59 -10.46
CA TRP A 253 7.65 10.69 -10.46
C TRP A 253 7.21 12.04 -9.92
N ASN A 254 6.33 12.72 -10.65
CA ASN A 254 5.74 13.99 -10.27
C ASN A 254 4.25 13.78 -10.02
N TYR A 255 3.79 14.24 -8.88
CA TYR A 255 2.40 14.17 -8.46
C TYR A 255 1.89 15.58 -8.22
N LEU A 256 0.76 15.91 -8.80
CA LEU A 256 0.02 17.15 -8.56
C LEU A 256 -1.36 16.78 -8.02
N ALA A 257 -1.54 16.86 -6.70
CA ALA A 257 -2.86 16.90 -6.10
C ALA A 257 -3.40 18.33 -6.31
N GLU A 258 -4.35 18.49 -7.23
CA GLU A 258 -4.78 19.79 -7.70
C GLU A 258 -5.29 20.63 -6.55
N GLY A 259 -4.78 21.88 -6.45
CA GLY A 259 -5.14 22.83 -5.39
C GLY A 259 -4.59 22.49 -4.00
N ILE A 260 -3.88 21.36 -3.81
CA ILE A 260 -3.43 20.88 -2.50
C ILE A 260 -1.90 20.89 -2.39
N PHE A 261 -1.20 20.07 -3.15
CA PHE A 261 0.27 20.00 -3.14
C PHE A 261 0.84 19.45 -4.45
N ALA A 262 2.11 19.72 -4.67
CA ALA A 262 2.93 19.07 -5.68
C ALA A 262 4.09 18.32 -5.02
N THR A 263 4.38 17.11 -5.49
CA THR A 263 5.48 16.27 -4.99
C THR A 263 6.28 15.69 -6.15
N ASN A 264 7.59 15.87 -6.12
CA ASN A 264 8.51 15.07 -6.93
C ASN A 264 9.13 13.98 -6.05
N PHE A 265 9.19 12.76 -6.53
CA PHE A 265 9.94 11.65 -5.95
C PHE A 265 10.89 11.08 -7.02
N SER A 266 12.15 10.94 -6.69
CA SER A 266 13.17 10.39 -7.58
C SER A 266 13.99 9.32 -6.88
N GLU A 267 14.36 8.28 -7.61
CA GLU A 267 15.11 7.15 -7.08
C GLU A 267 16.12 6.63 -8.10
N VAL A 268 17.29 6.28 -7.61
CA VAL A 268 18.31 5.52 -8.34
C VAL A 268 18.68 4.30 -7.49
N THR A 269 18.57 3.11 -8.06
CA THR A 269 19.01 1.86 -7.43
C THR A 269 19.87 1.05 -8.39
N GLY A 270 20.72 0.22 -7.83
CA GLY A 270 21.52 -0.66 -8.66
C GLY A 270 22.37 -1.64 -7.85
N THR A 271 23.04 -2.52 -8.59
CA THR A 271 24.00 -3.48 -8.01
C THR A 271 25.33 -3.45 -8.75
N ILE A 272 26.40 -3.67 -8.02
CA ILE A 272 27.78 -3.79 -8.55
C ILE A 272 28.30 -5.17 -8.18
N ALA A 273 28.68 -5.97 -9.18
CA ALA A 273 29.28 -7.28 -8.96
C ALA A 273 30.60 -7.18 -8.17
N LYS A 274 30.75 -7.99 -7.14
CA LYS A 274 31.96 -8.10 -6.29
C LYS A 274 32.53 -9.51 -6.29
N GLY A 275 32.32 -10.28 -7.36
CA GLY A 275 32.73 -11.67 -7.54
C GLY A 275 31.61 -12.51 -8.15
N ALA A 276 31.79 -13.83 -8.21
CA ALA A 276 30.85 -14.72 -8.92
C ALA A 276 29.44 -14.80 -8.31
N SER A 277 29.28 -14.58 -6.99
CA SER A 277 27.99 -14.73 -6.30
C SER A 277 27.68 -13.59 -5.32
N LYS A 278 28.47 -12.50 -5.34
CA LYS A 278 28.36 -11.40 -4.41
C LYS A 278 28.16 -10.08 -5.14
N GLU A 279 27.13 -9.33 -4.74
CA GLU A 279 26.83 -8.03 -5.31
C GLU A 279 26.68 -7.00 -4.19
N TRP A 280 27.20 -5.81 -4.44
CA TRP A 280 26.92 -4.66 -3.60
C TRP A 280 25.68 -3.94 -4.14
N LEU A 281 24.69 -3.75 -3.27
CA LEU A 281 23.46 -3.00 -3.52
C LEU A 281 23.67 -1.55 -3.12
N TYR A 282 23.17 -0.64 -3.93
CA TYR A 282 23.11 0.78 -3.58
C TYR A 282 21.80 1.40 -4.01
N GLY A 283 21.38 2.44 -3.30
CA GLY A 283 20.19 3.20 -3.62
C GLY A 283 20.24 4.60 -3.05
N VAL A 284 19.70 5.54 -3.81
CA VAL A 284 19.47 6.93 -3.39
C VAL A 284 18.04 7.30 -3.76
N GLN A 285 17.30 7.84 -2.81
CA GLN A 285 15.97 8.42 -2.99
C GLN A 285 15.99 9.89 -2.63
N GLY A 286 15.17 10.69 -3.30
CA GLY A 286 14.92 12.07 -2.92
C GLY A 286 13.48 12.44 -3.20
N PHE A 287 12.93 13.30 -2.37
CA PHE A 287 11.66 13.94 -2.66
C PHE A 287 11.69 15.43 -2.30
N ILE A 288 10.87 16.18 -3.02
CA ILE A 288 10.57 17.58 -2.74
C ILE A 288 9.06 17.71 -2.81
N GLN A 289 8.46 18.35 -1.81
CA GLN A 289 7.04 18.61 -1.74
C GLN A 289 6.78 20.06 -1.37
N GLN A 290 5.75 20.65 -1.98
CA GLN A 290 5.27 21.99 -1.66
C GLN A 290 3.75 22.06 -1.76
N ALA A 291 3.14 22.90 -0.94
CA ALA A 291 1.74 23.25 -1.05
C ALA A 291 1.45 23.94 -2.40
N VAL A 292 0.25 23.74 -2.94
CA VAL A 292 -0.25 24.39 -4.17
C VAL A 292 -1.58 25.04 -3.84
N GLY A 293 -1.74 26.27 -4.33
CA GLY A 293 -2.93 27.06 -4.01
C GLY A 293 -3.06 27.29 -2.50
N GLU A 294 -4.24 27.05 -1.98
CA GLU A 294 -4.57 27.22 -0.55
C GLU A 294 -4.54 25.89 0.23
N GLY A 295 -3.81 24.87 -0.29
CA GLY A 295 -3.69 23.57 0.38
C GLY A 295 -5.00 22.76 0.42
N GLY A 296 -5.93 23.09 -0.49
CA GLY A 296 -7.25 22.50 -0.62
C GLY A 296 -8.39 23.30 0.03
N ASN A 297 -8.10 24.29 0.89
CA ASN A 297 -9.11 25.14 1.48
C ASN A 297 -8.50 26.47 1.94
N SER A 298 -9.22 27.61 1.70
CA SER A 298 -8.78 28.94 2.12
C SER A 298 -8.72 29.14 3.65
N ASN A 299 -9.47 28.31 4.40
CA ASN A 299 -9.35 28.26 5.85
C ASN A 299 -8.25 27.24 6.23
N PRO A 300 -7.10 27.67 6.82
CA PRO A 300 -6.00 26.79 7.16
C PRO A 300 -6.37 25.62 8.08
N SER A 301 -7.38 25.77 8.95
CA SER A 301 -7.83 24.67 9.83
C SER A 301 -8.59 23.56 9.08
N LYS A 302 -9.02 23.84 7.85
CA LYS A 302 -9.75 22.93 6.96
C LYS A 302 -8.91 22.53 5.72
N ALA A 303 -7.70 23.03 5.61
CA ALA A 303 -6.77 22.70 4.54
C ALA A 303 -5.99 21.41 4.88
N TYR A 304 -5.67 20.62 3.87
CA TYR A 304 -4.82 19.43 4.06
C TYR A 304 -3.34 19.79 4.24
N THR A 305 -2.86 20.79 3.48
CA THR A 305 -1.53 21.39 3.65
C THR A 305 -1.69 22.85 4.03
N LEU A 306 -0.78 23.35 4.84
CA LEU A 306 -0.77 24.80 5.10
C LEU A 306 -0.23 25.57 3.89
N PRO A 307 -0.69 26.81 3.65
CA PRO A 307 -0.07 27.68 2.67
C PRO A 307 1.45 27.76 2.89
N GLU A 308 2.23 27.75 1.81
CA GLU A 308 3.70 27.81 1.82
C GLU A 308 4.39 26.61 2.51
N GLU A 309 3.65 25.58 2.96
CA GLU A 309 4.27 24.37 3.53
C GLU A 309 5.13 23.68 2.46
N LYS A 310 6.38 23.46 2.79
CA LYS A 310 7.35 22.80 1.91
C LYS A 310 8.25 21.88 2.72
N THR A 311 8.64 20.77 2.12
CA THR A 311 9.55 19.81 2.74
C THR A 311 10.35 19.09 1.66
N HIS A 312 11.45 18.51 2.06
CA HIS A 312 12.26 17.63 1.23
C HIS A 312 12.86 16.52 2.07
N GLY A 313 13.28 15.45 1.43
CA GLY A 313 13.94 14.36 2.11
C GLY A 313 14.89 13.60 1.21
N ILE A 314 15.75 12.83 1.84
CA ILE A 314 16.70 11.94 1.18
C ILE A 314 16.70 10.59 1.87
N GLY A 315 16.68 9.52 1.07
CA GLY A 315 16.85 8.14 1.50
C GLY A 315 18.10 7.52 0.91
N LEU A 316 18.80 6.71 1.68
CA LEU A 316 19.99 5.99 1.25
C LEU A 316 19.83 4.49 1.55
N LYS A 317 20.31 3.65 0.64
CA LYS A 317 20.41 2.19 0.82
C LYS A 317 21.81 1.74 0.45
N SER A 318 22.42 0.91 1.30
CA SER A 318 23.64 0.19 0.99
C SER A 318 23.56 -1.23 1.54
N GLY A 319 23.90 -2.23 0.73
CA GLY A 319 23.74 -3.62 1.15
C GLY A 319 24.58 -4.59 0.35
N ILE A 320 24.44 -5.85 0.71
CA ILE A 320 25.11 -6.97 0.06
C ILE A 320 24.07 -8.02 -0.26
N HIS A 321 24.05 -8.45 -1.50
CA HIS A 321 23.37 -9.65 -1.96
C HIS A 321 24.38 -10.78 -2.12
N TYR A 322 24.10 -11.92 -1.51
CA TYR A 322 24.94 -13.11 -1.59
C TYR A 322 24.09 -14.38 -1.70
N GLY A 323 24.15 -15.04 -2.84
CA GLY A 323 23.30 -16.21 -3.14
C GLY A 323 21.82 -15.86 -3.03
N HIS A 324 21.11 -16.45 -2.08
CA HIS A 324 19.69 -16.19 -1.80
C HIS A 324 19.47 -15.27 -0.58
N SER A 325 20.48 -14.52 -0.18
CA SER A 325 20.42 -13.64 0.99
C SER A 325 20.72 -12.19 0.61
N GLU A 326 19.97 -11.26 1.16
CA GLU A 326 20.22 -9.81 1.07
C GLU A 326 20.29 -9.22 2.47
N LEU A 327 21.31 -8.41 2.73
CA LEU A 327 21.44 -7.60 3.94
C LEU A 327 21.64 -6.16 3.52
N ALA A 328 20.81 -5.23 4.03
CA ALA A 328 20.92 -3.83 3.69
C ALA A 328 20.80 -2.92 4.92
N LEU A 329 21.52 -1.81 4.88
CA LEU A 329 21.37 -0.65 5.75
C LEU A 329 20.60 0.42 4.98
N ASN A 330 19.62 1.03 5.64
CA ASN A 330 18.72 2.01 5.07
C ASN A 330 18.70 3.26 5.95
N PHE A 331 18.67 4.43 5.33
CA PHE A 331 18.60 5.71 6.02
C PHE A 331 17.53 6.59 5.38
N LEU A 332 16.85 7.40 6.18
CA LEU A 332 15.92 8.44 5.73
C LEU A 332 16.11 9.70 6.57
N TYR A 333 16.16 10.84 5.88
CA TYR A 333 16.06 12.16 6.45
C TYR A 333 14.89 12.91 5.81
N ILE A 334 14.05 13.52 6.63
CA ILE A 334 13.01 14.47 6.22
C ILE A 334 13.32 15.82 6.88
N SER A 335 13.32 16.90 6.10
CA SER A 335 13.64 18.23 6.59
C SER A 335 12.65 18.73 7.65
N ASP A 336 13.09 19.67 8.49
CA ASP A 336 12.28 20.36 9.49
C ASP A 336 11.57 21.63 8.96
N GLN A 337 11.62 21.86 7.65
CA GLN A 337 10.95 23.00 7.03
C GLN A 337 9.43 22.85 7.02
N GLY A 338 8.92 21.64 6.91
CA GLY A 338 7.52 21.29 6.95
C GLY A 338 7.31 19.77 7.03
N ARG A 339 6.05 19.35 7.04
CA ARG A 339 5.66 17.95 7.10
C ARG A 339 5.69 17.33 5.71
N PHE A 340 6.07 16.06 5.60
CA PHE A 340 5.76 15.25 4.43
C PHE A 340 4.29 14.80 4.51
N LEU A 341 3.45 15.28 3.59
CA LEU A 341 2.00 15.09 3.60
C LEU A 341 1.56 14.37 2.31
N PHE A 342 1.36 13.06 2.40
CA PHE A 342 0.84 12.27 1.29
C PHE A 342 -0.27 11.34 1.82
N PRO A 343 -1.54 11.49 1.38
CA PRO A 343 -2.67 10.80 2.01
C PRO A 343 -2.49 9.29 2.10
N ARG A 344 -2.74 8.74 3.28
CA ARG A 344 -2.61 7.30 3.58
C ARG A 344 -3.61 6.46 2.81
N GLU A 345 -4.67 7.10 2.37
CA GLU A 345 -5.74 6.56 1.55
C GLU A 345 -5.28 6.23 0.13
N TRP A 346 -4.26 6.97 -0.37
CA TRP A 346 -3.80 6.89 -1.75
C TRP A 346 -2.70 5.86 -1.99
N GLY A 347 -2.07 5.39 -0.95
CA GLY A 347 -0.99 4.43 -1.08
C GLY A 347 -0.10 4.37 0.15
N ARG A 348 1.08 3.83 -0.06
CA ARG A 348 2.13 3.75 0.95
C ARG A 348 3.44 4.24 0.34
N GLU A 349 4.10 5.14 1.03
CA GLU A 349 5.44 5.61 0.67
C GLU A 349 6.45 4.45 0.69
N LYS A 350 7.17 4.27 -0.44
CA LYS A 350 8.17 3.21 -0.62
C LYS A 350 9.59 3.74 -0.30
N PHE A 351 9.77 4.40 0.85
CA PHE A 351 11.12 4.76 1.32
C PHE A 351 11.90 3.50 1.69
N PHE A 352 13.22 3.51 1.47
CA PHE A 352 14.06 2.32 1.76
C PHE A 352 13.98 1.84 3.20
N VAL A 353 13.76 2.76 4.15
CA VAL A 353 13.63 2.44 5.57
C VAL A 353 12.21 1.99 5.96
N SER A 354 11.21 2.18 5.07
CA SER A 354 9.80 1.90 5.38
C SER A 354 9.53 0.41 5.55
N MET A 355 8.98 0.03 6.67
CA MET A 355 8.54 -1.34 6.97
C MET A 355 7.01 -1.40 7.13
N GLN A 356 6.42 -2.59 7.14
CA GLN A 356 4.99 -2.77 7.37
C GLN A 356 4.59 -2.15 8.72
N ARG A 357 3.40 -1.53 8.77
CA ARG A 357 2.91 -0.73 9.92
C ARG A 357 3.70 0.57 10.17
N GLU A 358 4.55 0.98 9.20
CA GLU A 358 5.30 2.24 9.23
C GLU A 358 4.66 3.26 8.30
N ARG A 359 4.71 4.53 8.70
CA ARG A 359 4.30 5.69 7.91
C ARG A 359 5.11 6.91 8.33
N PHE A 360 5.61 7.64 7.35
CA PHE A 360 6.31 8.92 7.56
C PHE A 360 5.44 10.12 7.21
N GLU A 361 4.27 9.87 6.60
CA GLU A 361 3.27 10.92 6.34
C GLU A 361 2.87 11.61 7.65
N GLY A 362 2.79 12.94 7.60
CA GLY A 362 2.44 13.80 8.74
C GLY A 362 3.62 14.24 9.59
N MET A 363 4.86 13.92 9.20
CA MET A 363 6.05 14.28 9.96
C MET A 363 7.05 15.08 9.13
N GLY A 364 7.72 16.04 9.79
CA GLY A 364 8.96 16.69 9.36
C GLY A 364 10.05 16.49 10.41
N GLY A 365 11.29 16.90 10.15
CA GLY A 365 12.39 16.79 11.11
C GLY A 365 12.74 15.34 11.49
N VAL A 366 12.52 14.38 10.60
CA VAL A 366 12.69 12.94 10.86
C VAL A 366 14.09 12.48 10.48
N ARG A 367 14.67 11.62 11.30
CA ARG A 367 15.83 10.79 10.96
C ARG A 367 15.51 9.34 11.27
N ALA A 368 15.70 8.46 10.31
CA ALA A 368 15.49 7.03 10.53
C ALA A 368 16.68 6.22 9.99
N LEU A 369 17.09 5.24 10.76
CA LEU A 369 18.14 4.27 10.38
C LEU A 369 17.56 2.87 10.53
N GLY A 370 17.69 2.05 9.48
CA GLY A 370 17.16 0.69 9.48
C GLY A 370 18.17 -0.33 8.95
N ILE A 371 17.96 -1.56 9.36
CA ILE A 371 18.63 -2.75 8.84
C ILE A 371 17.56 -3.73 8.37
N SER A 372 17.75 -4.32 7.21
CA SER A 372 16.88 -5.36 6.66
C SER A 372 17.68 -6.57 6.22
N TYR A 373 17.13 -7.75 6.46
CA TYR A 373 17.67 -9.02 6.03
C TYR A 373 16.58 -9.86 5.39
N ASP A 374 16.80 -10.27 4.15
CA ASP A 374 15.93 -11.15 3.39
C ASP A 374 16.69 -12.44 3.07
N LYS A 375 16.04 -13.58 3.20
CA LYS A 375 16.57 -14.85 2.77
C LYS A 375 15.48 -15.74 2.19
N THR A 376 15.79 -16.31 1.04
CA THR A 376 14.94 -17.28 0.35
C THR A 376 15.51 -18.69 0.52
N PHE A 377 14.63 -19.65 0.82
CA PHE A 377 14.95 -21.05 1.07
C PHE A 377 14.05 -21.94 0.19
N ILE A 378 14.40 -23.25 0.14
CA ILE A 378 13.55 -24.30 -0.45
C ILE A 378 13.14 -23.96 -1.89
N HIS A 379 14.14 -23.73 -2.76
CA HIS A 379 13.88 -23.44 -4.19
C HIS A 379 12.83 -22.33 -4.38
N ASP A 380 13.03 -21.19 -3.70
CA ASP A 380 12.21 -19.98 -3.74
C ASP A 380 10.77 -20.09 -3.17
N LYS A 381 10.47 -21.15 -2.42
CA LYS A 381 9.15 -21.34 -1.79
C LYS A 381 9.01 -20.66 -0.43
N LEU A 382 10.07 -20.61 0.36
CA LEU A 382 10.06 -20.01 1.68
C LEU A 382 10.95 -18.76 1.69
N LYS A 383 10.35 -17.60 1.92
CA LYS A 383 11.07 -16.34 2.14
C LYS A 383 10.90 -15.90 3.59
N VAL A 384 12.02 -15.53 4.22
CA VAL A 384 12.06 -14.92 5.55
C VAL A 384 12.64 -13.54 5.43
N SER A 385 11.91 -12.53 5.91
CA SER A 385 12.34 -11.14 5.96
C SER A 385 12.36 -10.66 7.40
N LEU A 386 13.46 -10.08 7.82
CA LEU A 386 13.64 -9.48 9.15
C LEU A 386 14.03 -8.02 8.96
N GLY A 387 13.50 -7.15 9.79
CA GLY A 387 13.84 -5.74 9.75
C GLY A 387 13.82 -5.11 11.14
N SER A 388 14.67 -4.11 11.31
CA SER A 388 14.64 -3.23 12.47
C SER A 388 14.96 -1.81 12.04
N SER A 389 14.27 -0.82 12.60
CA SER A 389 14.61 0.59 12.41
C SER A 389 14.47 1.37 13.71
N TYR A 390 15.35 2.36 13.85
CA TYR A 390 15.20 3.43 14.82
C TYR A 390 14.70 4.68 14.13
N VAL A 391 13.62 5.25 14.64
CA VAL A 391 13.00 6.46 14.08
C VAL A 391 13.03 7.56 15.12
N GLN A 392 13.83 8.57 14.85
CA GLN A 392 13.85 9.83 15.59
C GLN A 392 12.81 10.76 14.96
N THR A 393 11.78 11.10 15.73
CA THR A 393 10.73 12.05 15.36
C THR A 393 11.04 13.45 15.91
N PRO A 394 10.33 14.51 15.48
CA PRO A 394 10.52 15.86 16.04
C PRO A 394 10.06 16.00 17.51
N GLY A 395 9.52 14.94 18.11
CA GLY A 395 9.00 14.96 19.47
C GLY A 395 7.51 15.26 19.56
N LEU A 396 6.92 14.96 20.73
CA LEU A 396 5.48 15.11 20.94
C LEU A 396 5.03 16.57 21.02
N GLU A 397 5.89 17.43 21.55
CA GLU A 397 5.62 18.87 21.73
C GLU A 397 5.74 19.67 20.42
N ASP A 398 6.40 19.15 19.41
CA ASP A 398 6.48 19.82 18.11
C ASP A 398 5.19 19.59 17.31
N LEU A 399 4.18 20.38 17.62
CA LEU A 399 2.86 20.29 16.97
C LEU A 399 2.94 20.58 15.48
N ARG A 400 3.88 21.46 15.07
CA ARG A 400 4.06 21.86 13.68
C ARG A 400 4.58 20.73 12.80
N LEU A 401 5.48 19.91 13.33
CA LEU A 401 6.17 18.87 12.55
C LEU A 401 5.71 17.45 12.88
N ASN A 402 4.84 17.25 13.90
CA ASN A 402 4.39 15.93 14.33
C ASN A 402 2.87 15.84 14.38
N LYS A 403 2.25 15.68 13.21
CA LYS A 403 0.80 15.61 13.01
C LYS A 403 0.10 14.57 13.92
N TYR A 404 0.76 13.46 14.19
CA TYR A 404 0.14 12.34 14.91
C TYR A 404 0.64 12.15 16.34
N GLY A 405 1.56 12.98 16.81
CA GLY A 405 2.14 12.83 18.14
C GLY A 405 2.87 11.50 18.31
N LEU A 406 3.76 11.16 17.40
CA LEU A 406 4.58 9.97 17.51
C LEU A 406 5.86 10.28 18.31
N PRO A 407 6.17 9.51 19.39
CA PRO A 407 7.46 9.59 20.04
C PRO A 407 8.57 8.98 19.18
N ASN A 408 9.83 9.08 19.61
CA ASN A 408 10.89 8.25 19.05
C ASN A 408 10.60 6.78 19.34
N TYR A 409 10.98 5.90 18.42
CA TYR A 409 10.69 4.47 18.60
C TYR A 409 11.67 3.57 17.85
N LEU A 410 11.78 2.35 18.36
CA LEU A 410 12.34 1.19 17.68
C LEU A 410 11.21 0.40 17.04
N HIS A 411 11.39 -0.01 15.81
CA HIS A 411 10.46 -0.86 15.09
C HIS A 411 11.15 -2.14 14.67
N PHE A 412 10.51 -3.28 14.92
CA PHE A 412 10.97 -4.61 14.53
C PHE A 412 9.90 -5.27 13.66
N ILE A 413 10.34 -5.98 12.64
CA ILE A 413 9.45 -6.75 11.78
C ILE A 413 10.03 -8.13 11.48
N GLY A 414 9.16 -9.12 11.51
CA GLY A 414 9.41 -10.47 11.01
C GLY A 414 8.31 -10.86 10.03
N LEU A 415 8.70 -11.31 8.86
CA LEU A 415 7.80 -11.77 7.82
C LEU A 415 8.27 -13.13 7.32
N VAL A 416 7.36 -14.10 7.27
CA VAL A 416 7.54 -15.41 6.69
C VAL A 416 6.52 -15.61 5.61
N ASP A 417 6.96 -15.83 4.38
CA ASP A 417 6.12 -16.13 3.23
C ASP A 417 6.41 -17.55 2.74
N TYR A 418 5.37 -18.36 2.57
CA TYR A 418 5.47 -19.70 2.05
C TYR A 418 4.53 -19.92 0.87
N ARG A 419 5.07 -20.28 -0.28
CA ARG A 419 4.34 -20.63 -1.50
C ARG A 419 4.19 -22.12 -1.61
N PHE A 420 2.97 -22.58 -1.69
CA PHE A 420 2.67 -23.98 -1.90
C PHE A 420 2.84 -24.38 -3.37
N ASP A 421 3.11 -25.66 -3.61
CA ASP A 421 3.15 -26.27 -4.93
C ASP A 421 2.25 -27.51 -5.00
N GLY A 422 2.33 -28.24 -6.12
CA GLY A 422 1.54 -29.45 -6.35
C GLY A 422 0.05 -29.16 -6.30
N PHE A 423 -0.67 -29.88 -5.47
CA PHE A 423 -2.13 -29.75 -5.32
C PHE A 423 -2.55 -28.36 -4.81
N PHE A 424 -1.73 -27.71 -4.00
CA PHE A 424 -1.98 -26.39 -3.44
C PHE A 424 -1.29 -25.25 -4.20
N LYS A 425 -0.89 -25.46 -5.45
CA LYS A 425 -0.29 -24.41 -6.28
C LYS A 425 -1.26 -23.22 -6.38
N GLY A 426 -0.73 -22.01 -6.17
CA GLY A 426 -1.50 -20.75 -6.11
C GLY A 426 -1.89 -20.33 -4.69
N LEU A 427 -1.65 -21.18 -3.68
CA LEU A 427 -1.84 -20.84 -2.27
C LEU A 427 -0.53 -20.30 -1.69
N ASP A 428 -0.61 -19.12 -1.07
CA ASP A 428 0.46 -18.48 -0.32
C ASP A 428 0.05 -18.33 1.15
N LEU A 429 0.96 -18.64 2.07
CA LEU A 429 0.80 -18.40 3.50
C LEU A 429 1.78 -17.35 3.95
N GLN A 430 1.30 -16.31 4.64
CA GLN A 430 2.14 -15.25 5.18
C GLN A 430 1.89 -15.07 6.68
N LEU A 431 2.96 -15.04 7.47
CA LEU A 431 2.96 -14.63 8.87
C LEU A 431 3.77 -13.34 9.00
N LEU A 432 3.11 -12.28 9.46
CA LEU A 432 3.72 -10.98 9.69
C LEU A 432 3.60 -10.61 11.16
N VAL A 433 4.73 -10.27 11.79
CA VAL A 433 4.79 -9.72 13.15
C VAL A 433 5.49 -8.37 13.08
N ALA A 434 4.86 -7.33 13.59
CA ALA A 434 5.43 -6.00 13.73
C ALA A 434 5.36 -5.58 15.21
N HIS A 435 6.49 -5.17 15.77
CA HIS A 435 6.61 -4.72 17.16
C HIS A 435 7.24 -3.33 17.21
N LYS A 436 6.63 -2.44 17.97
CA LYS A 436 7.15 -1.07 18.15
C LYS A 436 7.31 -0.77 19.62
N ASN A 437 8.51 -0.34 20.00
CA ASN A 437 8.81 0.18 21.33
C ASN A 437 9.12 1.68 21.24
N GLU A 438 8.49 2.46 22.08
CA GLU A 438 8.88 3.85 22.25
C GLU A 438 10.28 3.94 22.90
N ASP A 439 11.01 4.99 22.54
CA ASP A 439 12.34 5.34 23.09
C ASP A 439 12.34 6.80 23.56
N SER A 440 11.56 7.06 24.60
CA SER A 440 11.42 8.40 25.20
C SER A 440 11.81 8.32 26.66
N HIS A 441 12.54 9.33 27.12
CA HIS A 441 12.83 9.52 28.55
C HIS A 441 11.70 10.22 29.31
N LYS A 442 10.59 10.55 28.63
CA LYS A 442 9.44 11.26 29.17
C LYS A 442 8.25 10.32 29.27
N VAL A 443 7.36 10.58 30.21
CA VAL A 443 6.04 9.90 30.26
C VAL A 443 5.22 10.36 29.06
N ILE A 444 4.80 9.40 28.25
CA ILE A 444 3.99 9.64 27.07
C ILE A 444 2.52 9.48 27.42
N PRO A 445 1.65 10.44 27.08
CA PRO A 445 0.21 10.28 27.21
C PRO A 445 -0.31 9.04 26.45
N LEU A 446 -1.20 8.27 27.06
CA LEU A 446 -1.63 6.96 26.54
C LEU A 446 -2.31 7.03 25.16
N GLU A 447 -2.93 8.16 24.80
CA GLU A 447 -3.49 8.41 23.47
C GLU A 447 -2.44 8.45 22.36
N TYR A 448 -1.16 8.69 22.68
CA TYR A 448 -0.04 8.61 21.74
C TYR A 448 0.68 7.26 21.77
N VAL A 449 0.30 6.37 22.69
CA VAL A 449 0.85 5.01 22.82
C VAL A 449 -0.04 3.99 22.12
N ILE A 450 -1.33 3.97 22.41
CA ILE A 450 -2.28 2.96 21.91
C ILE A 450 -2.26 2.85 20.38
N ASN A 451 -2.10 1.64 19.87
CA ASN A 451 -2.05 1.33 18.44
C ASN A 451 -0.92 2.07 17.66
N ARG A 452 0.09 2.60 18.35
CA ARG A 452 1.19 3.38 17.74
C ARG A 452 2.56 2.86 18.13
N VAL A 453 2.84 2.79 19.44
CA VAL A 453 4.10 2.30 20.03
C VAL A 453 3.78 1.42 21.25
N ASN A 454 4.77 0.70 21.77
CA ASN A 454 4.62 -0.29 22.85
C ASN A 454 3.51 -1.29 22.51
N MET A 455 3.52 -1.74 21.27
CA MET A 455 2.50 -2.67 20.75
C MET A 455 3.10 -3.75 19.88
N THR A 456 2.41 -4.87 19.78
CA THR A 456 2.71 -5.96 18.82
C THR A 456 1.51 -6.19 17.91
N ASN A 457 1.72 -6.15 16.60
CA ASN A 457 0.68 -6.46 15.62
C ASN A 457 1.06 -7.75 14.88
N VAL A 458 0.20 -8.76 14.98
CA VAL A 458 0.38 -10.09 14.37
C VAL A 458 -0.65 -10.30 13.28
N ASN A 459 -0.21 -10.81 12.13
CA ASN A 459 -1.09 -11.07 10.99
C ASN A 459 -0.81 -12.45 10.43
N LEU A 460 -1.87 -13.19 10.15
CA LEU A 460 -1.82 -14.46 9.43
C LEU A 460 -2.69 -14.34 8.20
N ILE A 461 -2.08 -14.56 7.04
CA ILE A 461 -2.72 -14.34 5.75
C ILE A 461 -2.61 -15.62 4.93
N LEU A 462 -3.73 -16.06 4.37
CA LEU A 462 -3.80 -17.06 3.32
C LEU A 462 -4.30 -16.37 2.07
N ASP A 463 -3.55 -16.47 0.99
CA ASP A 463 -3.88 -15.90 -0.31
C ASP A 463 -3.91 -17.01 -1.36
N TYR A 464 -4.98 -17.08 -2.14
CA TYR A 464 -5.13 -18.08 -3.20
C TYR A 464 -5.61 -17.41 -4.47
N ARG A 465 -4.87 -17.60 -5.55
CA ARG A 465 -5.19 -17.06 -6.89
C ARG A 465 -5.08 -18.15 -7.94
N PHE A 466 -6.03 -18.17 -8.86
CA PHE A 466 -6.03 -19.02 -10.03
C PHE A 466 -6.84 -18.41 -11.18
#